data_4d28d6c5a05de28bc79ab4ba35ce970d
#
_entry.id   4d28d6c5a05de28bc79ab4ba35ce970d
#
_cell.length_a   1.000
_cell.length_b   1.000
_cell.length_c   1.000
_cell.angle_alpha   90.00
_cell.angle_beta   90.00
_cell.angle_gamma   90.00
#
_symmetry.space_group_name_H-M   'P 1'
#
loop_
_entity.id
_entity.type
_entity.pdbx_description
1 polymer ?
#
loop_
_entity_poly.entity_id
_entity_poly.type
_entity_poly.pdbx_seq_one_letter_code
_entity_poly.pdbx_strand_id
1 'polypeptide(L)'
;MLDNLRARAFFVVAASAMLAACTSSVVITPHRTVPTPTPTPTALSYTAIGASDAVGYGASVPCTTATPALGPADPGCLSLTGTGYVPDLANLFIKSGTSVTLDDLGYSGAVLGPDIATEVNAYGAIGSADACQPRSSADAYPTDFITYELPRVTSSTTLVTIFAGGNDVNGLVNALGCGAGGSTAGSQQAFLNTWIANFANDLDYLIDNIQAKAPKAKIIVANLPNFSQIPVGLAVGASDPAAGEALAAFSVGFDLEDINVLTAENIPVADLLCNSASYATGNFYTDGFHPNDSGYAAFAALLYADLTSASPPLPSSTCSYVSLESVIHVPLTHPIPDFTRGRRL
;
A
#
# COMPACT_ATOMS: atom_id res chain seq x y z
N MET A 1 50.04 -34.32 24.70
CA MET A 1 49.99 -33.41 23.53
C MET A 1 49.13 -33.91 22.37
N LEU A 2 48.54 -35.11 22.50
CA LEU A 2 47.69 -35.75 21.49
C LEU A 2 46.18 -35.61 21.74
N ASP A 3 45.79 -35.26 22.97
CA ASP A 3 44.37 -35.14 23.37
C ASP A 3 43.70 -33.83 22.92
N ASN A 4 44.50 -32.78 22.65
CA ASN A 4 43.98 -31.50 22.21
C ASN A 4 43.63 -31.46 20.68
N LEU A 5 44.10 -32.39 19.91
CA LEU A 5 43.79 -32.48 18.46
C LEU A 5 42.46 -33.21 18.18
N ARG A 6 42.04 -34.09 19.06
CA ARG A 6 40.75 -34.79 18.90
C ARG A 6 39.53 -33.92 19.24
N ALA A 7 39.69 -33.02 20.24
CA ALA A 7 38.63 -32.10 20.62
C ALA A 7 38.34 -31.03 19.56
N ARG A 8 39.35 -30.63 18.77
CA ARG A 8 39.15 -29.61 17.69
C ARG A 8 38.48 -30.17 16.43
N ALA A 9 38.68 -31.48 16.16
CA ALA A 9 38.07 -32.10 15.00
C ALA A 9 36.54 -32.33 15.18
N PHE A 10 36.07 -32.54 16.42
CA PHE A 10 34.65 -32.75 16.70
C PHE A 10 33.83 -31.45 16.63
N PHE A 11 34.44 -30.28 16.93
CA PHE A 11 33.72 -28.99 16.84
C PHE A 11 33.54 -28.52 15.39
N VAL A 12 34.42 -28.85 14.48
CA VAL A 12 34.30 -28.44 13.06
C VAL A 12 33.23 -29.25 12.32
N VAL A 13 33.03 -30.53 12.68
CA VAL A 13 31.98 -31.38 12.07
C VAL A 13 30.58 -31.01 12.59
N ALA A 14 30.45 -30.57 13.83
CA ALA A 14 29.16 -30.15 14.38
C ALA A 14 28.67 -28.80 13.83
N ALA A 15 29.60 -27.87 13.53
CA ALA A 15 29.25 -26.57 12.92
C ALA A 15 28.82 -26.71 11.45
N SER A 16 29.35 -27.69 10.71
CA SER A 16 28.99 -27.93 9.31
C SER A 16 27.62 -28.60 9.14
N ALA A 17 27.14 -29.30 10.17
CA ALA A 17 25.83 -29.98 10.11
C ALA A 17 24.65 -29.03 10.43
N MET A 18 24.91 -27.89 11.07
CA MET A 18 23.84 -26.92 11.39
C MET A 18 23.57 -25.90 10.27
N LEU A 19 24.49 -25.73 9.30
CA LEU A 19 24.28 -24.88 8.13
C LEU A 19 23.50 -25.54 6.98
N ALA A 20 23.25 -26.86 7.06
CA ALA A 20 22.50 -27.57 6.02
C ALA A 20 20.98 -27.65 6.27
N ALA A 21 20.49 -27.13 7.39
CA ALA A 21 19.08 -27.27 7.78
C ALA A 21 18.20 -26.03 7.50
N CYS A 22 18.77 -24.94 6.95
CA CYS A 22 18.03 -23.69 6.69
C CYS A 22 17.89 -23.34 5.20
N THR A 23 18.02 -24.30 4.30
CA THR A 23 17.60 -24.09 2.91
C THR A 23 16.31 -24.86 2.64
N SER A 24 15.23 -24.45 3.31
CA SER A 24 13.90 -24.71 2.79
C SER A 24 13.73 -23.75 1.62
N SER A 25 14.10 -24.22 0.43
CA SER A 25 13.73 -23.56 -0.82
C SER A 25 12.21 -23.53 -0.87
N VAL A 26 11.60 -22.41 -0.59
CA VAL A 26 10.22 -22.16 -0.99
C VAL A 26 10.22 -22.21 -2.50
N VAL A 27 9.75 -23.32 -3.05
CA VAL A 27 9.48 -23.46 -4.48
C VAL A 27 8.23 -22.61 -4.73
N ILE A 28 8.43 -21.35 -5.05
CA ILE A 28 7.37 -20.53 -5.62
C ILE A 28 7.10 -21.11 -7.00
N THR A 29 6.01 -21.83 -7.12
CA THR A 29 5.54 -22.32 -8.43
C THR A 29 4.91 -21.10 -9.12
N PRO A 30 5.46 -20.59 -10.22
CA PRO A 30 4.84 -19.48 -10.94
C PRO A 30 3.51 -19.99 -11.53
N HIS A 31 2.39 -19.49 -11.00
CA HIS A 31 1.05 -19.85 -11.44
C HIS A 31 0.53 -19.00 -12.61
N ARG A 32 1.34 -18.13 -13.19
CA ARG A 32 0.88 -17.19 -14.24
C ARG A 32 1.55 -17.42 -15.59
N THR A 33 0.72 -17.63 -16.60
CA THR A 33 1.13 -17.51 -18.01
C THR A 33 1.28 -16.03 -18.35
N VAL A 34 2.46 -15.65 -18.87
CA VAL A 34 2.77 -14.29 -19.30
C VAL A 34 1.77 -13.84 -20.38
N PRO A 35 0.97 -12.80 -20.19
CA PRO A 35 0.16 -12.23 -21.25
C PRO A 35 1.08 -11.59 -22.30
N THR A 36 0.82 -11.89 -23.59
CA THR A 36 1.46 -11.18 -24.70
C THR A 36 1.13 -9.68 -24.60
N PRO A 37 2.10 -8.75 -24.83
CA PRO A 37 1.83 -7.33 -24.78
C PRO A 37 0.69 -6.99 -25.72
N THR A 38 -0.43 -6.54 -25.15
CA THR A 38 -1.60 -6.12 -25.90
C THR A 38 -1.32 -4.73 -26.48
N PRO A 39 -1.60 -4.46 -27.77
CA PRO A 39 -1.44 -3.12 -28.32
C PRO A 39 -2.28 -2.11 -27.53
N THR A 40 -1.73 -0.91 -27.30
CA THR A 40 -2.40 0.18 -26.57
C THR A 40 -3.79 0.40 -27.18
N PRO A 41 -4.87 0.25 -26.42
CA PRO A 41 -6.20 0.43 -26.98
C PRO A 41 -6.41 1.88 -27.38
N THR A 42 -7.11 2.10 -28.49
CA THR A 42 -7.56 3.44 -28.92
C THR A 42 -8.66 3.99 -27.99
N ALA A 43 -9.19 3.17 -27.12
CA ALA A 43 -10.15 3.51 -26.08
C ALA A 43 -9.82 2.74 -24.80
N LEU A 44 -9.84 3.43 -23.67
CA LEU A 44 -9.64 2.86 -22.34
C LEU A 44 -10.96 2.85 -21.57
N SER A 45 -11.28 1.71 -20.98
CA SER A 45 -12.20 1.61 -19.86
C SER A 45 -11.34 1.51 -18.59
N TYR A 46 -11.16 2.63 -17.93
CA TYR A 46 -10.27 2.78 -16.77
C TYR A 46 -11.06 2.62 -15.49
N THR A 47 -10.66 1.66 -14.66
CA THR A 47 -11.18 1.42 -13.31
C THR A 47 -10.09 1.72 -12.30
N ALA A 48 -10.34 2.60 -11.33
CA ALA A 48 -9.45 2.87 -10.23
C ALA A 48 -9.93 2.16 -8.97
N ILE A 49 -9.03 1.42 -8.32
CA ILE A 49 -9.21 0.77 -7.02
C ILE A 49 -8.28 1.46 -6.03
N GLY A 50 -8.84 1.92 -4.90
CA GLY A 50 -8.07 2.63 -3.91
C GLY A 50 -8.93 3.27 -2.81
N ALA A 51 -8.28 3.92 -1.86
CA ALA A 51 -8.96 4.54 -0.74
C ALA A 51 -9.20 6.05 -0.97
N SER A 52 -8.88 6.87 0.06
CA SER A 52 -9.01 8.32 0.02
C SER A 52 -8.21 8.99 -1.10
N ASP A 53 -7.09 8.41 -1.48
CA ASP A 53 -6.27 8.91 -2.59
C ASP A 53 -6.97 8.73 -3.94
N ALA A 54 -7.71 7.64 -4.14
CA ALA A 54 -8.47 7.42 -5.37
C ALA A 54 -9.59 8.46 -5.52
N VAL A 55 -10.33 8.73 -4.43
CA VAL A 55 -11.34 9.81 -4.44
C VAL A 55 -10.74 11.23 -4.46
N GLY A 56 -9.40 11.35 -4.39
CA GLY A 56 -8.72 12.65 -4.41
C GLY A 56 -8.88 13.45 -3.12
N TYR A 57 -8.88 12.80 -1.94
CA TYR A 57 -8.89 13.53 -0.68
C TYR A 57 -7.68 14.46 -0.59
N GLY A 58 -7.90 15.71 -0.21
CA GLY A 58 -6.84 16.73 -0.20
C GLY A 58 -6.69 17.50 -1.52
N ALA A 59 -7.26 17.02 -2.61
CA ALA A 59 -7.35 17.75 -3.87
C ALA A 59 -8.34 18.92 -3.77
N SER A 60 -8.15 19.96 -4.58
CA SER A 60 -9.07 21.10 -4.62
C SER A 60 -10.45 20.74 -5.23
N VAL A 61 -10.48 19.71 -6.08
CA VAL A 61 -11.70 19.16 -6.70
C VAL A 61 -11.68 17.63 -6.57
N PRO A 62 -12.04 17.10 -5.41
CA PRO A 62 -12.08 15.65 -5.19
C PRO A 62 -13.24 15.00 -5.95
N CYS A 63 -13.16 13.68 -6.12
CA CYS A 63 -14.13 12.85 -6.82
C CYS A 63 -15.30 12.41 -5.92
N THR A 64 -15.74 13.27 -5.02
CA THR A 64 -16.85 13.04 -4.10
C THR A 64 -17.49 14.35 -3.71
N THR A 65 -18.83 14.34 -3.52
CA THR A 65 -19.56 15.49 -3.00
C THR A 65 -19.58 15.56 -1.46
N ALA A 66 -19.09 14.52 -0.78
CA ALA A 66 -18.97 14.51 0.67
C ALA A 66 -18.00 15.61 1.16
N THR A 67 -18.37 16.31 2.24
CA THR A 67 -17.51 17.35 2.85
C THR A 67 -17.36 17.08 4.36
N PRO A 68 -16.17 16.70 4.84
CA PRO A 68 -14.94 16.41 4.08
C PRO A 68 -15.16 15.23 3.09
N ALA A 69 -14.29 15.09 2.10
CA ALA A 69 -14.37 14.07 1.05
C ALA A 69 -14.17 12.64 1.61
N LEU A 70 -15.14 12.18 2.40
CA LEU A 70 -15.18 10.87 3.04
C LEU A 70 -16.26 10.02 2.38
N GLY A 71 -16.01 8.71 2.27
CA GLY A 71 -16.94 7.76 1.68
C GLY A 71 -16.56 7.36 0.26
N PRO A 72 -17.47 6.73 -0.49
CA PRO A 72 -17.19 6.27 -1.84
C PRO A 72 -16.99 7.43 -2.81
N ALA A 73 -16.26 7.18 -3.88
CA ALA A 73 -16.32 8.04 -5.05
C ALA A 73 -17.76 8.17 -5.53
N ASP A 74 -18.16 9.37 -5.95
CA ASP A 74 -19.49 9.59 -6.50
C ASP A 74 -19.70 8.67 -7.71
N PRO A 75 -20.85 7.99 -7.80
CA PRO A 75 -21.17 7.21 -8.99
C PRO A 75 -21.11 8.11 -10.24
N GLY A 76 -20.19 7.78 -11.15
CA GLY A 76 -19.97 8.63 -12.33
C GLY A 76 -19.06 9.82 -12.00
N CYS A 77 -18.12 9.70 -11.08
CA CYS A 77 -16.94 10.56 -11.06
C CYS A 77 -16.14 10.37 -12.36
N LEU A 78 -16.90 10.49 -13.44
CA LEU A 78 -16.44 10.67 -14.80
C LEU A 78 -15.89 12.07 -14.99
N SER A 79 -15.83 12.84 -13.92
CA SER A 79 -15.40 14.22 -13.97
C SER A 79 -13.90 14.24 -14.21
N LEU A 80 -13.57 14.24 -15.47
CA LEU A 80 -12.27 14.64 -16.00
C LEU A 80 -11.86 16.05 -15.53
N THR A 81 -12.68 16.68 -14.70
CA THR A 81 -12.47 18.01 -14.08
C THR A 81 -11.94 17.92 -12.66
N GLY A 82 -11.85 16.72 -12.07
CA GLY A 82 -11.21 16.50 -10.78
C GLY A 82 -9.70 16.77 -10.83
N THR A 83 -9.10 16.98 -9.67
CA THR A 83 -7.66 17.23 -9.49
C THR A 83 -6.96 16.15 -8.65
N GLY A 84 -7.62 14.99 -8.43
CA GLY A 84 -7.03 13.77 -7.89
C GLY A 84 -6.23 12.99 -8.97
N TYR A 85 -5.40 12.01 -8.56
CA TYR A 85 -4.57 11.29 -9.52
C TYR A 85 -5.39 10.50 -10.57
N VAL A 86 -6.59 10.05 -10.22
CA VAL A 86 -7.46 9.26 -11.10
C VAL A 86 -7.94 10.09 -12.30
N PRO A 87 -8.61 11.25 -12.10
CA PRO A 87 -8.96 12.14 -13.22
C PRO A 87 -7.72 12.71 -13.93
N ASP A 88 -6.64 13.00 -13.25
CA ASP A 88 -5.41 13.50 -13.87
C ASP A 88 -4.80 12.47 -14.81
N LEU A 89 -4.73 11.20 -14.42
CA LEU A 89 -4.26 10.10 -15.27
C LEU A 89 -5.17 9.92 -16.50
N ALA A 90 -6.49 9.93 -16.30
CA ALA A 90 -7.46 9.87 -17.39
C ALA A 90 -7.25 11.01 -18.39
N ASN A 91 -7.01 12.24 -17.88
CA ASN A 91 -6.74 13.41 -18.70
C ASN A 91 -5.42 13.32 -19.49
N LEU A 92 -4.38 12.68 -18.94
CA LEU A 92 -3.13 12.44 -19.67
C LEU A 92 -3.37 11.51 -20.87
N PHE A 93 -4.16 10.44 -20.70
CA PHE A 93 -4.56 9.58 -21.82
C PHE A 93 -5.40 10.31 -22.87
N ILE A 94 -6.35 11.15 -22.47
CA ILE A 94 -7.16 11.95 -23.39
C ILE A 94 -6.29 12.93 -24.17
N LYS A 95 -5.36 13.61 -23.52
CA LYS A 95 -4.41 14.51 -24.19
C LYS A 95 -3.51 13.79 -25.21
N SER A 96 -3.27 12.49 -25.01
CA SER A 96 -2.53 11.65 -25.98
C SER A 96 -3.40 11.10 -27.11
N GLY A 97 -4.68 11.45 -27.16
CA GLY A 97 -5.61 11.04 -28.23
C GLY A 97 -6.41 9.76 -27.94
N THR A 98 -6.35 9.25 -26.69
CA THR A 98 -7.11 8.08 -26.27
C THR A 98 -8.45 8.50 -25.67
N SER A 99 -9.57 7.91 -26.09
CA SER A 99 -10.85 8.10 -25.39
C SER A 99 -10.84 7.31 -24.09
N VAL A 100 -11.33 7.90 -22.99
CA VAL A 100 -11.38 7.25 -21.68
C VAL A 100 -12.80 7.22 -21.16
N THR A 101 -13.24 6.04 -20.72
CA THR A 101 -14.38 5.87 -19.81
C THR A 101 -13.82 5.56 -18.45
N LEU A 102 -14.12 6.38 -17.45
CA LEU A 102 -13.60 6.27 -16.10
C LEU A 102 -14.63 5.65 -15.16
N ASP A 103 -14.23 4.72 -14.32
CA ASP A 103 -14.98 4.20 -13.18
C ASP A 103 -14.07 4.22 -11.95
N ASP A 104 -14.22 5.24 -11.11
CA ASP A 104 -13.50 5.36 -9.84
C ASP A 104 -14.29 4.61 -8.75
N LEU A 105 -13.72 3.53 -8.26
CA LEU A 105 -14.33 2.69 -7.22
C LEU A 105 -13.89 3.09 -5.81
N GLY A 106 -12.97 4.05 -5.69
CA GLY A 106 -12.34 4.44 -4.45
C GLY A 106 -13.31 4.66 -3.29
N TYR A 107 -12.90 4.23 -2.11
CA TYR A 107 -13.65 4.46 -0.88
C TYR A 107 -12.72 4.96 0.23
N SER A 108 -12.91 6.20 0.68
CA SER A 108 -12.09 6.78 1.74
C SER A 108 -12.11 5.93 3.01
N GLY A 109 -10.92 5.58 3.52
CA GLY A 109 -10.77 4.76 4.71
C GLY A 109 -10.78 3.24 4.44
N ALA A 110 -10.98 2.79 3.21
CA ALA A 110 -10.92 1.38 2.89
C ALA A 110 -9.50 0.82 3.09
N VAL A 111 -9.41 -0.42 3.52
CA VAL A 111 -8.20 -1.24 3.62
C VAL A 111 -8.19 -2.30 2.51
N LEU A 112 -7.10 -3.03 2.36
CA LEU A 112 -6.98 -3.99 1.26
C LEU A 112 -7.98 -5.15 1.38
N GLY A 113 -8.01 -5.84 2.53
CA GLY A 113 -8.81 -7.03 2.69
C GLY A 113 -9.58 -7.12 4.01
N PRO A 114 -10.52 -8.08 4.11
CA PRO A 114 -11.42 -8.21 5.25
C PRO A 114 -10.72 -8.59 6.55
N ASP A 115 -9.57 -9.29 6.48
CA ASP A 115 -8.82 -9.69 7.66
C ASP A 115 -8.18 -8.48 8.32
N ILE A 116 -7.57 -7.60 7.53
CA ILE A 116 -7.02 -6.33 8.00
C ILE A 116 -8.13 -5.45 8.57
N ALA A 117 -9.27 -5.36 7.88
CA ALA A 117 -10.42 -4.60 8.38
C ALA A 117 -10.91 -5.12 9.75
N THR A 118 -10.93 -6.43 9.94
CA THR A 118 -11.31 -7.05 11.21
C THR A 118 -10.33 -6.70 12.33
N GLU A 119 -9.02 -6.83 12.08
CA GLU A 119 -7.98 -6.51 13.06
C GLU A 119 -8.04 -5.02 13.45
N VAL A 120 -8.05 -4.13 12.47
CA VAL A 120 -8.07 -2.69 12.72
C VAL A 120 -9.33 -2.29 13.50
N ASN A 121 -10.48 -2.85 13.18
CA ASN A 121 -11.73 -2.57 13.89
C ASN A 121 -11.75 -3.08 15.33
N ALA A 122 -10.98 -4.13 15.64
CA ALA A 122 -10.86 -4.64 17.01
C ALA A 122 -10.19 -3.63 17.97
N TYR A 123 -9.38 -2.70 17.45
CA TYR A 123 -8.62 -1.74 18.25
C TYR A 123 -9.13 -0.29 18.19
N GLY A 124 -10.26 -0.06 17.56
CA GLY A 124 -11.02 1.19 17.69
C GLY A 124 -10.56 2.36 16.81
N ALA A 125 -11.06 3.53 17.16
CA ALA A 125 -10.79 4.76 16.43
C ALA A 125 -9.42 5.30 16.78
N ILE A 126 -8.57 5.44 15.77
CA ILE A 126 -7.22 5.97 15.91
C ILE A 126 -7.29 7.43 16.38
N GLY A 127 -6.46 7.80 17.35
CA GLY A 127 -6.32 9.16 17.84
C GLY A 127 -7.55 9.74 18.57
N SER A 128 -8.53 8.92 18.94
CA SER A 128 -9.69 9.32 19.74
C SER A 128 -9.51 8.95 21.21
N ALA A 129 -10.42 9.47 22.07
CA ALA A 129 -10.51 9.03 23.47
C ALA A 129 -10.89 7.54 23.60
N ASP A 130 -11.47 6.98 22.57
CA ASP A 130 -11.89 5.59 22.45
C ASP A 130 -10.85 4.72 21.71
N ALA A 131 -9.64 5.22 21.51
CA ALA A 131 -8.54 4.43 20.97
C ALA A 131 -8.37 3.16 21.82
N CYS A 132 -8.03 2.08 21.16
CA CYS A 132 -7.91 0.75 21.78
C CYS A 132 -9.24 0.13 22.25
N GLN A 133 -10.35 0.62 21.81
CA GLN A 133 -11.66 -0.03 22.02
C GLN A 133 -12.20 -0.52 20.67
N PRO A 134 -12.88 -1.68 20.63
CA PRO A 134 -13.52 -2.14 19.39
C PRO A 134 -14.45 -1.06 18.82
N ARG A 135 -14.39 -0.86 17.52
CA ARG A 135 -15.25 0.10 16.82
C ARG A 135 -16.69 -0.38 16.87
N SER A 136 -17.61 0.54 17.06
CA SER A 136 -19.02 0.26 16.79
C SER A 136 -19.22 -0.01 15.30
N SER A 137 -20.30 -0.71 14.94
CA SER A 137 -20.63 -0.97 13.53
C SER A 137 -20.83 0.33 12.72
N ALA A 138 -21.15 1.44 13.38
CA ALA A 138 -21.29 2.75 12.76
C ALA A 138 -19.95 3.44 12.48
N ASP A 139 -18.91 3.10 13.24
CA ASP A 139 -17.59 3.71 13.18
C ASP A 139 -16.53 2.75 12.60
N ALA A 140 -16.91 1.51 12.32
CA ALA A 140 -16.02 0.53 11.72
C ALA A 140 -15.48 1.02 10.37
N TYR A 141 -14.31 0.52 9.96
CA TYR A 141 -13.87 0.72 8.58
C TYR A 141 -14.97 0.23 7.66
N PRO A 142 -15.50 1.12 6.81
CA PRO A 142 -16.77 0.86 6.12
C PRO A 142 -16.64 -0.30 5.14
N THR A 143 -15.40 -0.54 4.63
CA THR A 143 -15.19 -1.55 3.62
C THR A 143 -13.70 -1.87 3.43
N ASP A 144 -13.45 -2.91 2.66
CA ASP A 144 -12.19 -3.29 2.07
C ASP A 144 -12.33 -3.41 0.54
N PHE A 145 -11.21 -3.41 -0.18
CA PHE A 145 -11.21 -3.45 -1.64
C PHE A 145 -11.79 -4.75 -2.18
N ILE A 146 -11.52 -5.87 -1.50
CA ILE A 146 -11.98 -7.20 -1.93
C ILE A 146 -13.50 -7.30 -1.84
N THR A 147 -14.09 -6.84 -0.74
CA THR A 147 -15.54 -6.96 -0.52
C THR A 147 -16.34 -5.91 -1.28
N TYR A 148 -15.80 -4.68 -1.44
CA TYR A 148 -16.58 -3.56 -1.97
C TYR A 148 -16.21 -3.20 -3.42
N GLU A 149 -14.93 -3.09 -3.75
CA GLU A 149 -14.50 -2.54 -5.05
C GLU A 149 -14.35 -3.64 -6.10
N LEU A 150 -13.72 -4.76 -5.75
CA LEU A 150 -13.53 -5.90 -6.66
C LEU A 150 -14.85 -6.41 -7.29
N PRO A 151 -15.99 -6.51 -6.59
CA PRO A 151 -17.25 -6.93 -7.22
C PRO A 151 -17.69 -6.03 -8.38
N ARG A 152 -17.31 -4.76 -8.36
CA ARG A 152 -17.69 -3.72 -9.34
C ARG A 152 -16.81 -3.69 -10.58
N VAL A 153 -15.64 -4.34 -10.58
CA VAL A 153 -14.81 -4.51 -11.77
C VAL A 153 -15.59 -5.30 -12.83
N THR A 154 -15.60 -4.81 -14.06
CA THR A 154 -16.37 -5.39 -15.17
C THR A 154 -15.48 -5.99 -16.26
N SER A 155 -16.03 -6.86 -17.09
CA SER A 155 -15.31 -7.47 -18.22
C SER A 155 -14.93 -6.48 -19.33
N SER A 156 -15.49 -5.27 -19.31
CA SER A 156 -15.15 -4.19 -20.24
C SER A 156 -13.93 -3.38 -19.80
N THR A 157 -13.50 -3.51 -18.53
CA THR A 157 -12.32 -2.82 -18.01
C THR A 157 -11.06 -3.22 -18.80
N THR A 158 -10.29 -2.23 -19.22
CA THR A 158 -9.03 -2.43 -19.97
C THR A 158 -7.80 -1.84 -19.28
N LEU A 159 -8.00 -1.02 -18.26
CA LEU A 159 -6.96 -0.49 -17.38
C LEU A 159 -7.47 -0.54 -15.94
N VAL A 160 -6.64 -1.03 -15.04
CA VAL A 160 -6.86 -0.95 -13.58
C VAL A 160 -5.64 -0.33 -12.92
N THR A 161 -5.85 0.69 -12.11
CA THR A 161 -4.85 1.14 -11.13
C THR A 161 -5.25 0.67 -9.75
N ILE A 162 -4.28 0.21 -8.96
CA ILE A 162 -4.47 -0.18 -7.56
C ILE A 162 -3.52 0.64 -6.70
N PHE A 163 -4.06 1.34 -5.71
CA PHE A 163 -3.27 2.02 -4.69
C PHE A 163 -3.82 1.65 -3.32
N ALA A 164 -3.12 0.72 -2.65
CA ALA A 164 -3.51 0.08 -1.41
C ALA A 164 -2.44 0.27 -0.33
N GLY A 165 -2.82 0.10 0.93
CA GLY A 165 -1.89 -0.01 2.05
C GLY A 165 -1.85 1.19 3.00
N GLY A 166 -2.29 2.39 2.57
CA GLY A 166 -2.23 3.59 3.42
C GLY A 166 -3.02 3.44 4.73
N ASN A 167 -4.26 3.02 4.63
CA ASN A 167 -5.10 2.78 5.81
C ASN A 167 -4.68 1.52 6.57
N ASP A 168 -4.15 0.53 5.86
CA ASP A 168 -3.63 -0.71 6.43
C ASP A 168 -2.46 -0.42 7.37
N VAL A 169 -1.45 0.29 6.90
CA VAL A 169 -0.30 0.73 7.71
C VAL A 169 -0.76 1.49 8.95
N ASN A 170 -1.58 2.53 8.77
CA ASN A 170 -2.03 3.36 9.88
C ASN A 170 -2.85 2.56 10.90
N GLY A 171 -3.75 1.71 10.43
CA GLY A 171 -4.60 0.88 11.27
C GLY A 171 -3.81 -0.15 12.06
N LEU A 172 -2.86 -0.85 11.41
CA LEU A 172 -2.04 -1.88 12.05
C LEU A 172 -1.02 -1.29 13.03
N VAL A 173 -0.44 -0.11 12.73
CA VAL A 173 0.42 0.61 13.70
C VAL A 173 -0.39 1.02 14.94
N ASN A 174 -1.63 1.48 14.76
CA ASN A 174 -2.50 1.75 15.91
C ASN A 174 -2.80 0.47 16.71
N ALA A 175 -3.09 -0.65 16.05
CA ALA A 175 -3.34 -1.93 16.69
C ALA A 175 -2.14 -2.36 17.54
N LEU A 176 -0.89 -2.20 17.04
CA LEU A 176 0.33 -2.43 17.81
C LEU A 176 0.38 -1.57 19.07
N GLY A 177 0.13 -0.27 18.95
CA GLY A 177 0.09 0.67 20.08
C GLY A 177 -0.98 0.32 21.10
N CYS A 178 -2.04 -0.35 20.67
CA CYS A 178 -3.13 -0.85 21.51
C CYS A 178 -2.89 -2.27 22.07
N GLY A 179 -1.71 -2.83 21.83
CA GLY A 179 -1.30 -4.11 22.43
C GLY A 179 -1.45 -5.32 21.52
N ALA A 180 -1.87 -5.16 20.26
CA ALA A 180 -1.75 -6.21 19.27
C ALA A 180 -0.28 -6.65 19.16
N GLY A 181 -0.04 -7.92 18.90
CA GLY A 181 1.33 -8.43 18.84
C GLY A 181 2.08 -8.45 20.19
N GLY A 182 1.47 -8.00 21.30
CA GLY A 182 2.07 -8.01 22.64
C GLY A 182 3.00 -6.83 22.93
N SER A 183 3.78 -6.92 24.04
CA SER A 183 4.50 -5.79 24.65
C SER A 183 6.02 -5.80 24.37
N THR A 184 6.53 -6.69 23.54
CA THR A 184 7.96 -6.76 23.22
C THR A 184 8.22 -6.49 21.74
N ALA A 185 9.39 -5.95 21.40
CA ALA A 185 9.77 -5.73 20.01
C ALA A 185 9.69 -7.03 19.18
N GLY A 186 10.12 -8.16 19.74
CA GLY A 186 10.06 -9.45 19.05
C GLY A 186 8.63 -9.95 18.77
N SER A 187 7.69 -9.76 19.69
CA SER A 187 6.28 -10.13 19.48
C SER A 187 5.59 -9.19 18.49
N GLN A 188 5.92 -7.91 18.52
CA GLN A 188 5.42 -6.94 17.53
C GLN A 188 6.02 -7.16 16.15
N GLN A 189 7.28 -7.59 16.07
CA GLN A 189 7.87 -8.02 14.81
C GLN A 189 7.16 -9.25 14.23
N ALA A 190 6.76 -10.21 15.06
CA ALA A 190 5.98 -11.36 14.61
C ALA A 190 4.59 -10.96 14.11
N PHE A 191 3.96 -9.98 14.76
CA PHE A 191 2.71 -9.37 14.29
C PHE A 191 2.90 -8.70 12.92
N LEU A 192 3.92 -7.86 12.76
CA LEU A 192 4.30 -7.23 11.50
C LEU A 192 4.44 -8.27 10.38
N ASN A 193 5.25 -9.32 10.60
CA ASN A 193 5.49 -10.35 9.60
C ASN A 193 4.21 -11.10 9.20
N THR A 194 3.30 -11.31 10.15
CA THR A 194 2.00 -11.93 9.88
C THR A 194 1.17 -11.05 8.94
N TRP A 195 1.13 -9.75 9.19
CA TRP A 195 0.30 -8.83 8.43
C TRP A 195 0.90 -8.48 7.07
N ILE A 196 2.21 -8.49 6.93
CA ILE A 196 2.86 -8.45 5.60
C ILE A 196 2.38 -9.65 4.78
N ALA A 197 2.46 -10.88 5.33
CA ALA A 197 2.01 -12.06 4.62
C ALA A 197 0.50 -12.06 4.31
N ASN A 198 -0.34 -11.52 5.20
CA ASN A 198 -1.78 -11.38 4.94
C ASN A 198 -2.05 -10.36 3.83
N PHE A 199 -1.34 -9.23 3.84
CA PHE A 199 -1.43 -8.22 2.80
C PHE A 199 -1.06 -8.79 1.43
N ALA A 200 0.02 -9.60 1.34
CA ALA A 200 0.40 -10.29 0.12
C ALA A 200 -0.73 -11.18 -0.40
N ASN A 201 -1.31 -12.02 0.47
CA ASN A 201 -2.39 -12.94 0.09
C ASN A 201 -3.62 -12.18 -0.42
N ASP A 202 -4.00 -11.09 0.24
CA ASP A 202 -5.14 -10.27 -0.15
C ASP A 202 -4.87 -9.53 -1.48
N LEU A 203 -3.65 -9.05 -1.69
CA LEU A 203 -3.25 -8.38 -2.92
C LEU A 203 -3.25 -9.34 -4.11
N ASP A 204 -2.70 -10.53 -3.93
CA ASP A 204 -2.72 -11.60 -4.93
C ASP A 204 -4.17 -12.00 -5.25
N TYR A 205 -5.00 -12.20 -4.22
CA TYR A 205 -6.41 -12.52 -4.42
C TYR A 205 -7.14 -11.42 -5.21
N LEU A 206 -6.92 -10.16 -4.87
CA LEU A 206 -7.50 -9.02 -5.58
C LEU A 206 -7.10 -9.03 -7.05
N ILE A 207 -5.81 -9.15 -7.34
CA ILE A 207 -5.24 -9.13 -8.70
C ILE A 207 -5.75 -10.32 -9.53
N ASP A 208 -5.73 -11.54 -8.98
CA ASP A 208 -6.20 -12.74 -9.66
C ASP A 208 -7.67 -12.63 -10.05
N ASN A 209 -8.50 -12.10 -9.15
CA ASN A 209 -9.91 -11.90 -9.43
C ASN A 209 -10.17 -10.77 -10.43
N ILE A 210 -9.37 -9.69 -10.42
CA ILE A 210 -9.44 -8.66 -11.46
C ILE A 210 -9.09 -9.28 -12.82
N GLN A 211 -8.03 -10.07 -12.93
CA GLN A 211 -7.62 -10.73 -14.16
C GLN A 211 -8.69 -11.72 -14.67
N ALA A 212 -9.33 -12.46 -13.75
CA ALA A 212 -10.42 -13.37 -14.10
C ALA A 212 -11.64 -12.61 -14.63
N LYS A 213 -12.01 -11.48 -14.03
CA LYS A 213 -13.16 -10.66 -14.44
C LYS A 213 -12.87 -9.83 -15.71
N ALA A 214 -11.68 -9.27 -15.80
CA ALA A 214 -11.24 -8.34 -16.85
C ALA A 214 -9.94 -8.84 -17.50
N PRO A 215 -9.97 -9.96 -18.26
CA PRO A 215 -8.76 -10.61 -18.77
C PRO A 215 -7.97 -9.77 -19.80
N LYS A 216 -8.52 -8.65 -20.24
CA LYS A 216 -7.86 -7.70 -21.14
C LYS A 216 -7.30 -6.49 -20.42
N ALA A 217 -7.55 -6.36 -19.13
CA ALA A 217 -7.09 -5.21 -18.37
C ALA A 217 -5.57 -5.25 -18.19
N LYS A 218 -4.92 -4.14 -18.45
CA LYS A 218 -3.59 -3.85 -17.94
C LYS A 218 -3.76 -3.42 -16.49
N ILE A 219 -3.05 -4.05 -15.57
CA ILE A 219 -3.05 -3.70 -14.15
C ILE A 219 -1.74 -3.00 -13.87
N ILE A 220 -1.77 -1.93 -13.08
CA ILE A 220 -0.61 -1.30 -12.45
C ILE A 220 -0.91 -1.08 -10.97
N VAL A 221 0.06 -1.41 -10.13
CA VAL A 221 -0.02 -1.19 -8.68
C VAL A 221 0.95 -0.08 -8.30
N ALA A 222 0.56 0.83 -7.44
CA ALA A 222 1.51 1.78 -6.85
C ALA A 222 1.97 1.22 -5.50
N ASN A 223 3.29 1.27 -5.24
CA ASN A 223 3.81 1.04 -3.91
C ASN A 223 3.63 2.29 -3.02
N LEU A 224 3.95 2.17 -1.74
CA LEU A 224 3.75 3.23 -0.75
C LEU A 224 5.00 4.12 -0.64
N PRO A 225 4.89 5.41 -0.34
CA PRO A 225 6.01 6.13 0.22
C PRO A 225 6.34 5.57 1.61
N ASN A 226 7.60 5.66 2.05
CA ASN A 226 7.94 5.37 3.44
C ASN A 226 7.22 6.38 4.36
N PHE A 227 6.23 5.89 5.09
CA PHE A 227 5.34 6.78 5.87
C PHE A 227 6.05 7.48 7.02
N SER A 228 7.19 6.99 7.50
CA SER A 228 7.98 7.72 8.49
C SER A 228 8.66 8.96 7.92
N GLN A 229 8.76 9.09 6.58
CA GLN A 229 9.48 10.16 5.89
C GLN A 229 8.55 11.21 5.24
N ILE A 230 7.24 10.99 5.19
CA ILE A 230 6.27 12.01 4.77
C ILE A 230 6.03 13.02 5.90
N PRO A 231 5.48 14.23 5.64
CA PRO A 231 5.38 15.29 6.65
C PRO A 231 4.73 14.88 7.96
N VAL A 232 3.60 14.15 7.92
CA VAL A 232 2.95 13.69 9.15
C VAL A 232 3.78 12.62 9.88
N GLY A 233 4.41 11.70 9.14
CA GLY A 233 5.25 10.64 9.71
C GLY A 233 6.49 11.20 10.39
N LEU A 234 7.12 12.23 9.80
CA LEU A 234 8.23 12.96 10.44
C LEU A 234 7.79 13.62 11.76
N ALA A 235 6.59 14.20 11.80
CA ALA A 235 6.05 14.78 13.03
C ALA A 235 5.74 13.72 14.09
N VAL A 236 5.18 12.57 13.68
CA VAL A 236 4.93 11.42 14.55
C VAL A 236 6.26 10.89 15.09
N GLY A 237 7.23 10.56 14.24
CA GLY A 237 8.53 10.02 14.64
C GLY A 237 9.35 10.97 15.54
N ALA A 238 9.20 12.28 15.38
CA ALA A 238 9.82 13.27 16.26
C ALA A 238 9.23 13.26 17.68
N SER A 239 7.95 12.95 17.84
CA SER A 239 7.27 12.87 19.14
C SER A 239 7.27 11.46 19.72
N ASP A 240 7.29 10.45 18.87
CA ASP A 240 7.20 9.03 19.20
C ASP A 240 8.05 8.21 18.22
N PRO A 241 9.33 7.98 18.53
CA PRO A 241 10.23 7.22 17.66
C PRO A 241 9.75 5.79 17.37
N ALA A 242 9.09 5.10 18.34
CA ALA A 242 8.58 3.76 18.13
C ALA A 242 7.43 3.73 17.11
N ALA A 243 6.57 4.75 17.12
CA ALA A 243 5.53 4.90 16.10
C ALA A 243 6.15 5.19 14.72
N GLY A 244 7.21 5.99 14.66
CA GLY A 244 7.97 6.24 13.44
C GLY A 244 8.58 4.96 12.85
N GLU A 245 9.21 4.11 13.70
CA GLU A 245 9.71 2.79 13.30
C GLU A 245 8.60 1.89 12.75
N ALA A 246 7.46 1.82 13.44
CA ALA A 246 6.35 0.98 13.03
C ALA A 246 5.74 1.46 11.68
N LEU A 247 5.62 2.77 11.46
CA LEU A 247 5.19 3.33 10.18
C LEU A 247 6.12 2.94 9.04
N ALA A 248 7.45 3.04 9.26
CA ALA A 248 8.44 2.61 8.28
C ALA A 248 8.37 1.10 8.04
N ALA A 249 8.31 0.30 9.11
CA ALA A 249 8.33 -1.15 9.03
C ALA A 249 7.17 -1.71 8.20
N PHE A 250 5.93 -1.22 8.42
CA PHE A 250 4.78 -1.66 7.63
C PHE A 250 4.83 -1.13 6.19
N SER A 251 5.04 0.18 5.98
CA SER A 251 5.01 0.72 4.62
C SER A 251 6.11 0.14 3.73
N VAL A 252 7.35 0.11 4.23
CA VAL A 252 8.48 -0.46 3.49
C VAL A 252 8.38 -1.98 3.38
N GLY A 253 7.83 -2.65 4.41
CA GLY A 253 7.61 -4.10 4.39
C GLY A 253 6.62 -4.50 3.30
N PHE A 254 5.45 -3.88 3.22
CA PHE A 254 4.48 -4.10 2.15
C PHE A 254 5.08 -3.85 0.78
N ASP A 255 5.92 -2.82 0.64
CA ASP A 255 6.53 -2.52 -0.64
C ASP A 255 7.53 -3.59 -1.07
N LEU A 256 8.47 -3.94 -0.20
CA LEU A 256 9.59 -4.82 -0.59
C LEU A 256 9.18 -6.28 -0.70
N GLU A 257 8.27 -6.73 0.17
CA GLU A 257 7.91 -8.14 0.26
C GLU A 257 6.68 -8.49 -0.59
N ASP A 258 5.77 -7.53 -0.81
CA ASP A 258 4.48 -7.81 -1.43
C ASP A 258 4.28 -7.08 -2.77
N ILE A 259 4.45 -5.73 -2.79
CA ILE A 259 4.09 -4.96 -3.98
C ILE A 259 5.18 -5.04 -5.05
N ASN A 260 6.44 -4.82 -4.68
CA ASN A 260 7.53 -4.76 -5.66
C ASN A 260 7.80 -6.12 -6.34
N VAL A 261 7.45 -7.22 -5.70
CA VAL A 261 7.60 -8.57 -6.26
C VAL A 261 6.64 -8.84 -7.42
N LEU A 262 5.53 -8.10 -7.53
CA LEU A 262 4.57 -8.20 -8.63
C LEU A 262 5.21 -7.98 -10.01
N THR A 263 6.35 -7.28 -10.06
CA THR A 263 7.10 -7.09 -11.31
C THR A 263 7.62 -8.41 -11.89
N ALA A 264 7.89 -9.41 -11.05
CA ALA A 264 8.24 -10.75 -11.50
C ALA A 264 7.07 -11.46 -12.19
N GLU A 265 5.85 -11.02 -11.96
CA GLU A 265 4.63 -11.49 -12.58
C GLU A 265 4.18 -10.62 -13.75
N ASN A 266 5.04 -9.70 -14.19
CA ASN A 266 4.79 -8.73 -15.27
C ASN A 266 3.66 -7.73 -14.97
N ILE A 267 3.41 -7.45 -13.70
CA ILE A 267 2.56 -6.37 -13.26
C ILE A 267 3.45 -5.14 -12.98
N PRO A 268 3.31 -4.05 -13.73
CA PRO A 268 4.07 -2.83 -13.46
C PRO A 268 3.78 -2.29 -12.06
N VAL A 269 4.82 -1.79 -11.40
CA VAL A 269 4.71 -1.12 -10.11
C VAL A 269 5.20 0.31 -10.26
N ALA A 270 4.33 1.27 -9.98
CA ALA A 270 4.68 2.69 -9.90
C ALA A 270 5.42 2.95 -8.59
N ASP A 271 6.70 3.32 -8.67
CA ASP A 271 7.60 3.41 -7.53
C ASP A 271 7.46 4.74 -6.78
N LEU A 272 6.51 4.82 -5.85
CA LEU A 272 6.37 5.96 -4.94
C LEU A 272 7.40 5.92 -3.81
N LEU A 273 7.86 4.73 -3.41
CA LEU A 273 8.85 4.56 -2.35
C LEU A 273 10.16 5.29 -2.68
N CYS A 274 10.63 5.15 -3.91
CA CYS A 274 11.90 5.75 -4.33
C CYS A 274 11.73 7.03 -5.18
N ASN A 275 10.52 7.54 -5.30
CA ASN A 275 10.24 8.80 -6.00
C ASN A 275 10.34 9.99 -5.04
N SER A 276 11.27 10.90 -5.28
CA SER A 276 11.47 12.09 -4.44
C SER A 276 10.25 13.02 -4.38
N ALA A 277 9.37 13.00 -5.40
CA ALA A 277 8.14 13.78 -5.38
C ALA A 277 7.17 13.32 -4.29
N SER A 278 7.24 12.04 -3.88
CA SER A 278 6.44 11.47 -2.79
C SER A 278 6.80 12.03 -1.41
N TYR A 279 7.88 12.79 -1.28
CA TYR A 279 8.36 13.37 -0.01
C TYR A 279 8.45 14.89 -0.04
N ALA A 280 8.18 15.52 -1.18
CA ALA A 280 8.21 16.97 -1.31
C ALA A 280 7.07 17.60 -0.51
N THR A 281 7.38 18.38 0.52
CA THR A 281 6.38 18.99 1.43
C THR A 281 5.34 19.82 0.70
N GLY A 282 5.67 20.44 -0.43
CA GLY A 282 4.74 21.20 -1.27
C GLY A 282 3.70 20.33 -2.00
N ASN A 283 3.85 19.01 -2.00
CA ASN A 283 2.95 18.06 -2.64
C ASN A 283 1.88 17.50 -1.70
N PHE A 284 1.86 17.94 -0.43
CA PHE A 284 0.92 17.44 0.55
C PHE A 284 -0.19 18.44 0.87
N TYR A 285 -1.36 17.89 1.17
CA TYR A 285 -2.44 18.60 1.80
C TYR A 285 -2.07 18.98 3.24
N THR A 286 -2.89 19.81 3.88
CA THR A 286 -2.60 20.34 5.23
C THR A 286 -2.50 19.27 6.34
N ASP A 287 -3.00 18.08 6.10
CA ASP A 287 -2.85 16.95 7.03
C ASP A 287 -1.45 16.30 6.99
N GLY A 288 -0.66 16.63 5.98
CA GLY A 288 0.69 16.09 5.78
C GLY A 288 0.75 14.61 5.40
N PHE A 289 -0.41 13.99 5.11
CA PHE A 289 -0.54 12.60 4.70
C PHE A 289 -1.00 12.47 3.24
N HIS A 290 -2.15 13.08 2.91
CA HIS A 290 -2.68 13.02 1.57
C HIS A 290 -1.98 14.00 0.63
N PRO A 291 -1.81 13.66 -0.64
CA PRO A 291 -1.36 14.60 -1.65
C PRO A 291 -2.35 15.75 -1.83
N ASN A 292 -1.84 16.92 -2.23
CA ASN A 292 -2.62 18.00 -2.81
C ASN A 292 -2.64 17.88 -4.34
N ASP A 293 -3.20 18.86 -5.05
CA ASP A 293 -3.26 18.85 -6.52
C ASP A 293 -1.88 18.61 -7.17
N SER A 294 -0.81 19.22 -6.64
CA SER A 294 0.54 19.03 -7.18
C SER A 294 1.06 17.61 -6.94
N GLY A 295 0.78 17.04 -5.78
CA GLY A 295 1.15 15.67 -5.44
C GLY A 295 0.40 14.65 -6.29
N TYR A 296 -0.89 14.83 -6.47
CA TYR A 296 -1.70 13.97 -7.34
C TYR A 296 -1.30 14.08 -8.81
N ALA A 297 -0.99 15.28 -9.32
CA ALA A 297 -0.48 15.44 -10.68
C ALA A 297 0.87 14.73 -10.88
N ALA A 298 1.76 14.78 -9.88
CA ALA A 298 3.03 14.05 -9.93
C ALA A 298 2.81 12.53 -9.92
N PHE A 299 1.89 12.04 -9.11
CA PHE A 299 1.52 10.63 -9.06
C PHE A 299 0.91 10.15 -10.39
N ALA A 300 -0.05 10.90 -10.93
CA ALA A 300 -0.65 10.60 -12.23
C ALA A 300 0.39 10.57 -13.36
N ALA A 301 1.36 11.49 -13.35
CA ALA A 301 2.44 11.53 -14.33
C ALA A 301 3.35 10.29 -14.24
N LEU A 302 3.66 9.81 -13.02
CA LEU A 302 4.41 8.58 -12.81
C LEU A 302 3.66 7.38 -13.38
N LEU A 303 2.40 7.18 -12.99
CA LEU A 303 1.54 6.11 -13.51
C LEU A 303 1.46 6.14 -15.04
N TYR A 304 1.28 7.32 -15.61
CA TYR A 304 1.20 7.48 -17.08
C TYR A 304 2.51 7.10 -17.77
N ALA A 305 3.65 7.52 -17.23
CA ALA A 305 4.96 7.18 -17.75
C ALA A 305 5.19 5.66 -17.76
N ASP A 306 4.86 4.99 -16.67
CA ASP A 306 5.02 3.53 -16.54
C ASP A 306 4.05 2.76 -17.43
N LEU A 307 2.80 3.23 -17.53
CA LEU A 307 1.79 2.62 -18.39
C LEU A 307 2.08 2.75 -19.87
N THR A 308 2.76 3.82 -20.29
CA THR A 308 3.08 4.10 -21.72
C THR A 308 4.49 3.67 -22.11
N SER A 309 5.32 3.32 -21.15
CA SER A 309 6.66 2.78 -21.39
C SER A 309 6.59 1.38 -21.99
N ALA A 310 7.42 1.13 -23.00
CA ALA A 310 7.64 -0.23 -23.52
C ALA A 310 8.40 -1.13 -22.53
N SER A 311 9.12 -0.53 -21.57
CA SER A 311 9.85 -1.20 -20.51
C SER A 311 9.74 -0.32 -19.26
N PRO A 312 8.67 -0.45 -18.48
CA PRO A 312 8.53 0.28 -17.23
C PRO A 312 9.75 0.05 -16.33
N PRO A 313 10.24 1.09 -15.63
CA PRO A 313 11.33 0.89 -14.67
C PRO A 313 10.88 -0.09 -13.58
N LEU A 314 11.82 -0.89 -13.09
CA LEU A 314 11.57 -1.70 -11.90
C LEU A 314 11.66 -0.80 -10.67
N PRO A 315 10.82 -1.03 -9.64
CA PRO A 315 10.91 -0.30 -8.38
C PRO A 315 12.28 -0.56 -7.73
N SER A 316 12.85 0.47 -7.13
CA SER A 316 14.14 0.39 -6.49
C SER A 316 14.01 -0.16 -5.06
N SER A 317 14.90 -1.08 -4.68
CA SER A 317 15.02 -1.56 -3.29
C SER A 317 16.18 -0.92 -2.52
N THR A 318 16.85 0.09 -3.08
CA THR A 318 18.12 0.62 -2.52
C THR A 318 18.19 2.14 -2.46
N CYS A 319 17.08 2.85 -2.63
CA CYS A 319 17.05 4.31 -2.49
C CYS A 319 17.15 4.74 -1.02
N SER A 320 17.39 6.03 -0.79
CA SER A 320 17.56 6.61 0.56
C SER A 320 16.31 6.51 1.45
N TYR A 321 15.15 6.22 0.88
CA TYR A 321 13.88 6.05 1.59
C TYR A 321 13.61 4.61 2.02
N VAL A 322 14.34 3.64 1.47
CA VAL A 322 14.37 2.27 1.96
C VAL A 322 15.23 2.29 3.23
N SER A 323 14.59 2.53 4.37
CA SER A 323 15.31 2.48 5.64
C SER A 323 15.53 1.02 6.04
N LEU A 324 16.65 0.76 6.74
CA LEU A 324 16.90 -0.52 7.41
C LEU A 324 15.94 -0.76 8.59
N GLU A 325 15.04 0.18 8.83
CA GLU A 325 14.01 0.19 9.88
C GLU A 325 12.75 -0.63 9.53
N SER A 326 12.79 -1.49 8.52
CA SER A 326 11.76 -2.52 8.28
C SER A 326 11.70 -3.58 9.42
N VAL A 327 12.27 -3.24 10.57
CA VAL A 327 12.33 -4.07 11.78
C VAL A 327 11.94 -3.22 12.98
N ILE A 328 11.06 -3.74 13.83
CA ILE A 328 10.69 -3.07 15.08
C ILE A 328 11.78 -3.28 16.13
N HIS A 329 12.42 -2.21 16.55
CA HIS A 329 13.48 -2.23 17.58
C HIS A 329 12.95 -1.83 18.95
N VAL A 330 11.99 -0.90 18.99
CA VAL A 330 11.39 -0.38 20.21
C VAL A 330 9.89 -0.70 20.18
N PRO A 331 9.33 -1.38 21.21
CA PRO A 331 7.91 -1.71 21.19
C PRO A 331 7.06 -0.45 21.35
N LEU A 332 6.06 -0.32 20.47
CA LEU A 332 5.02 0.69 20.59
C LEU A 332 4.05 0.31 21.71
N THR A 333 3.79 1.20 22.66
CA THR A 333 3.03 0.90 23.88
C THR A 333 1.81 1.80 24.08
N HIS A 334 1.52 2.66 23.12
CA HIS A 334 0.38 3.58 23.19
C HIS A 334 -0.15 3.89 21.76
N PRO A 335 -1.44 4.24 21.63
CA PRO A 335 -2.04 4.52 20.32
C PRO A 335 -1.45 5.77 19.69
N ILE A 336 -1.32 5.75 18.37
CA ILE A 336 -0.85 6.88 17.59
C ILE A 336 -2.02 7.79 17.12
N PRO A 337 -1.75 9.06 16.78
CA PRO A 337 -2.74 9.93 16.17
C PRO A 337 -3.22 9.39 14.82
N ASP A 338 -4.53 9.50 14.54
CA ASP A 338 -5.08 9.22 13.21
C ASP A 338 -4.73 10.36 12.24
N PHE A 339 -3.91 10.07 11.27
CA PHE A 339 -3.53 11.00 10.22
C PHE A 339 -4.19 10.70 8.87
N THR A 340 -4.92 9.57 8.74
CA THR A 340 -5.67 9.25 7.52
C THR A 340 -7.00 10.00 7.43
N ARG A 341 -7.50 10.50 8.56
CA ARG A 341 -8.70 11.33 8.65
C ARG A 341 -8.30 12.76 8.98
N GLY A 342 -7.99 13.56 7.98
CA GLY A 342 -7.51 14.93 8.17
C GLY A 342 -8.13 15.61 9.38
N ARG A 343 -7.34 15.91 10.42
CA ARG A 343 -7.78 16.69 11.56
C ARG A 343 -8.10 18.10 11.09
N ARG A 344 -9.30 18.57 11.43
CA ARG A 344 -9.47 20.03 11.57
C ARG A 344 -8.56 20.42 12.75
N LEU A 345 -7.42 21.00 12.43
CA LEU A 345 -6.62 21.76 13.39
C LEU A 345 -7.39 23.02 13.78
#